data_e2aa07777ad9ec7f36336d169a907bee
#
_entry.id   e2aa07777ad9ec7f36336d169a907bee
#
_cell.length_a   1.000
_cell.length_b   1.000
_cell.length_c   1.000
_cell.angle_alpha   90.00
_cell.angle_beta   90.00
_cell.angle_gamma   90.00
#
_symmetry.space_group_name_H-M   'P 1'
#
loop_
_entity.id
_entity.type
_entity.pdbx_description
1 polymer ?
#
loop_
_entity_poly.entity_id
_entity_poly.type
_entity_poly.pdbx_seq_one_letter_code
_entity_poly.pdbx_strand_id
1 'polypeptide(L)'
;TTTRMVYFGKPPAELLHWFDVANEIENRMIEATKPGVDDLVPHMLGKQLYKELGCEDMYYSHYQGGPQGYYNREYSTSESCHNITQVNQCYCYNPVAPGVKSEDAFIATPDGPLMVTKPKSYPKIVKEINGVRFERPGLLVID
;
A
#
# COMPACT_ATOMS: atom_id res chain seq x y z
N THR A 1 7.41 7.62 -4.01
CA THR A 1 7.67 7.59 -2.55
C THR A 1 7.80 6.14 -2.08
N THR A 2 8.44 5.89 -0.95
CA THR A 2 8.60 4.56 -0.36
C THR A 2 8.91 4.66 1.13
N THR A 3 8.39 3.73 1.92
CA THR A 3 8.72 3.57 3.35
C THR A 3 9.48 2.26 3.56
N ARG A 4 10.49 2.31 4.42
CA ARG A 4 11.27 1.15 4.88
C ARG A 4 11.35 1.17 6.39
N MET A 5 10.89 0.09 7.01
CA MET A 5 10.83 -0.02 8.48
C MET A 5 12.08 -0.73 9.02
N VAL A 6 12.67 -0.15 10.06
CA VAL A 6 13.79 -0.72 10.80
C VAL A 6 13.42 -0.83 12.26
N TYR A 7 13.79 -1.93 12.91
CA TYR A 7 13.59 -2.13 14.35
C TYR A 7 14.91 -2.55 15.01
N PHE A 8 15.23 -1.93 16.13
CA PHE A 8 16.42 -2.26 16.93
C PHE A 8 16.04 -3.21 18.06
N GLY A 9 16.76 -4.34 18.14
CA GLY A 9 16.46 -5.42 19.07
C GLY A 9 15.28 -6.30 18.62
N LYS A 10 14.68 -7.05 19.55
CA LYS A 10 13.59 -7.98 19.24
C LYS A 10 12.25 -7.26 19.10
N PRO A 11 11.61 -7.26 17.90
CA PRO A 11 10.33 -6.60 17.71
C PRO A 11 9.23 -7.30 18.50
N PRO A 12 8.30 -6.55 19.13
CA PRO A 12 7.12 -7.12 19.79
C PRO A 12 6.21 -7.83 18.76
N ALA A 13 5.52 -8.88 19.20
CA ALA A 13 4.57 -9.61 18.35
C ALA A 13 3.44 -8.72 17.82
N GLU A 14 3.00 -7.75 18.62
CA GLU A 14 1.98 -6.78 18.23
C GLU A 14 2.45 -5.89 17.06
N LEU A 15 3.69 -5.41 17.07
CA LEU A 15 4.25 -4.62 15.97
C LEU A 15 4.33 -5.44 14.68
N LEU A 16 4.72 -6.72 14.78
CA LEU A 16 4.76 -7.63 13.63
C LEU A 16 3.35 -7.88 13.06
N HIS A 17 2.35 -8.04 13.93
CA HIS A 17 0.95 -8.16 13.52
C HIS A 17 0.49 -6.91 12.75
N TRP A 18 0.70 -5.72 13.29
CA TRP A 18 0.29 -4.49 12.61
C TRP A 18 1.07 -4.22 11.32
N PHE A 19 2.34 -4.64 11.26
CA PHE A 19 3.11 -4.56 10.03
C PHE A 19 2.53 -5.46 8.93
N ASP A 20 2.08 -6.66 9.29
CA ASP A 20 1.37 -7.56 8.37
C ASP A 20 0.03 -6.98 7.90
N VAL A 21 -0.73 -6.38 8.81
CA VAL A 21 -2.00 -5.68 8.50
C VAL A 21 -1.78 -4.54 7.51
N ALA A 22 -0.80 -3.66 7.73
CA ALA A 22 -0.53 -2.55 6.83
C ALA A 22 -0.12 -3.04 5.43
N ASN A 23 0.70 -4.09 5.34
CA ASN A 23 1.06 -4.73 4.07
C ASN A 23 -0.14 -5.37 3.37
N GLU A 24 -1.04 -6.00 4.11
CA GLU A 24 -2.26 -6.61 3.55
C GLU A 24 -3.15 -5.55 2.92
N ILE A 25 -3.41 -4.45 3.63
CA ILE A 25 -4.22 -3.33 3.14
C ILE A 25 -3.60 -2.78 1.84
N GLU A 26 -2.30 -2.47 1.84
CA GLU A 26 -1.64 -1.93 0.67
C GLU A 26 -1.68 -2.87 -0.53
N ASN A 27 -1.35 -4.15 -0.34
CA ASN A 27 -1.35 -5.13 -1.43
C ASN A 27 -2.74 -5.28 -2.06
N ARG A 28 -3.80 -5.28 -1.26
CA ARG A 28 -5.18 -5.36 -1.76
C ARG A 28 -5.61 -4.10 -2.49
N MET A 29 -5.21 -2.92 -2.01
CA MET A 29 -5.43 -1.66 -2.73
C MET A 29 -4.69 -1.65 -4.07
N ILE A 30 -3.42 -2.08 -4.09
CA ILE A 30 -2.62 -2.19 -5.32
C ILE A 30 -3.27 -3.15 -6.32
N GLU A 31 -3.69 -4.35 -5.88
CA GLU A 31 -4.34 -5.34 -6.73
C GLU A 31 -5.65 -4.82 -7.33
N ALA A 32 -6.42 -4.05 -6.57
CA ALA A 32 -7.67 -3.44 -7.02
C ALA A 32 -7.48 -2.27 -8.01
N THR A 33 -6.28 -1.70 -8.11
CA THR A 33 -5.96 -0.57 -8.99
C THR A 33 -5.60 -1.09 -10.38
N LYS A 34 -6.55 -1.06 -11.30
CA LYS A 34 -6.39 -1.60 -12.66
C LYS A 34 -6.76 -0.55 -13.70
N PRO A 35 -6.09 -0.51 -14.87
CA PRO A 35 -6.52 0.32 -15.97
C PRO A 35 -8.01 0.10 -16.32
N GLY A 36 -8.74 1.19 -16.47
CA GLY A 36 -10.19 1.16 -16.72
C GLY A 36 -11.06 1.09 -15.46
N VAL A 37 -10.49 0.88 -14.28
CA VAL A 37 -11.20 0.90 -12.99
C VAL A 37 -11.11 2.30 -12.38
N ASP A 38 -12.20 2.75 -11.75
CA ASP A 38 -12.25 4.00 -11.00
C ASP A 38 -11.31 3.92 -9.78
N ASP A 39 -10.44 4.90 -9.59
CA ASP A 39 -9.47 4.92 -8.49
C ASP A 39 -10.10 5.16 -7.11
N LEU A 40 -11.39 5.48 -7.06
CA LEU A 40 -12.17 5.46 -5.82
C LEU A 40 -12.36 4.03 -5.29
N VAL A 41 -12.40 3.01 -6.17
CA VAL A 41 -12.62 1.60 -5.79
C VAL A 41 -11.54 1.11 -4.81
N PRO A 42 -10.22 1.19 -5.11
CA PRO A 42 -9.18 0.78 -4.16
C PRO A 42 -9.19 1.62 -2.87
N HIS A 43 -9.58 2.89 -2.91
CA HIS A 43 -9.73 3.72 -1.71
C HIS A 43 -10.86 3.24 -0.79
N MET A 44 -12.02 2.92 -1.36
CA MET A 44 -13.16 2.39 -0.59
C MET A 44 -12.87 0.99 -0.05
N LEU A 45 -12.16 0.16 -0.83
CA LEU A 45 -11.66 -1.13 -0.35
C LEU A 45 -10.70 -0.94 0.83
N GLY A 46 -9.75 -0.01 0.76
CA GLY A 46 -8.84 0.33 1.85
C GLY A 46 -9.62 0.69 3.12
N LYS A 47 -10.59 1.59 3.01
CA LYS A 47 -11.45 2.00 4.13
C LYS A 47 -12.17 0.80 4.78
N GLN A 48 -12.72 -0.09 3.96
CA GLN A 48 -13.37 -1.31 4.45
C GLN A 48 -12.39 -2.23 5.18
N LEU A 49 -11.18 -2.43 4.61
CA LEU A 49 -10.15 -3.28 5.21
C LEU A 49 -9.66 -2.78 6.56
N TYR A 50 -9.48 -1.48 6.73
CA TYR A 50 -9.16 -0.87 8.01
C TYR A 50 -10.16 -1.25 9.10
N LYS A 51 -11.45 -1.24 8.76
CA LYS A 51 -12.52 -1.66 9.66
C LYS A 51 -12.49 -3.15 9.95
N GLU A 52 -12.37 -3.99 8.91
CA GLU A 52 -12.36 -5.45 9.04
C GLU A 52 -11.14 -5.95 9.84
N LEU A 53 -10.00 -5.27 9.72
CA LEU A 53 -8.74 -5.63 10.39
C LEU A 53 -8.55 -4.94 11.75
N GLY A 54 -9.56 -4.21 12.24
CA GLY A 54 -9.61 -3.70 13.61
C GLY A 54 -8.79 -2.43 13.87
N CYS A 55 -8.50 -1.64 12.83
CA CYS A 55 -7.78 -0.37 12.95
C CYS A 55 -8.44 0.78 12.17
N GLU A 56 -9.76 0.86 12.21
CA GLU A 56 -10.57 1.83 11.44
C GLU A 56 -10.12 3.29 11.66
N ASP A 57 -9.78 3.67 12.88
CA ASP A 57 -9.33 5.02 13.21
C ASP A 57 -8.05 5.44 12.47
N MET A 58 -7.21 4.46 12.13
CA MET A 58 -5.96 4.71 11.40
C MET A 58 -6.20 5.16 9.96
N TYR A 59 -7.33 4.80 9.35
CA TYR A 59 -7.70 5.29 8.01
C TYR A 59 -7.80 6.83 7.96
N TYR A 60 -8.28 7.44 9.03
CA TYR A 60 -8.47 8.89 9.11
C TYR A 60 -7.24 9.66 9.60
N SER A 61 -6.15 8.97 9.95
CA SER A 61 -4.94 9.61 10.47
C SER A 61 -4.19 10.44 9.42
N HIS A 62 -4.30 10.06 8.14
CA HIS A 62 -3.74 10.80 7.00
C HIS A 62 -4.36 10.31 5.68
N TYR A 63 -4.04 10.99 4.57
CA TYR A 63 -4.42 10.56 3.22
C TYR A 63 -3.69 9.26 2.83
N GLN A 64 -4.44 8.25 2.38
CA GLN A 64 -3.95 6.89 2.17
C GLN A 64 -3.12 6.68 0.88
N GLY A 65 -2.72 7.77 0.23
CA GLY A 65 -2.02 7.73 -1.04
C GLY A 65 -2.95 7.74 -2.24
N GLY A 66 -2.40 7.63 -3.43
CA GLY A 66 -3.16 7.69 -4.68
C GLY A 66 -2.27 7.94 -5.89
N PRO A 67 -2.81 8.55 -6.96
CA PRO A 67 -2.07 8.81 -8.19
C PRO A 67 -0.92 9.80 -7.96
N GLN A 68 0.24 9.46 -8.50
CA GLN A 68 1.43 10.31 -8.51
C GLN A 68 2.07 10.32 -9.90
N GLY A 69 2.83 11.36 -10.20
CA GLY A 69 3.49 11.55 -11.49
C GLY A 69 4.63 12.53 -11.36
N TYR A 70 4.56 13.64 -12.06
CA TYR A 70 5.49 14.75 -11.90
C TYR A 70 5.42 15.34 -10.49
N TYR A 71 4.20 15.49 -9.96
CA TYR A 71 3.97 15.79 -8.55
C TYR A 71 3.89 14.50 -7.75
N ASN A 72 4.28 14.56 -6.47
CA ASN A 72 4.14 13.44 -5.53
C ASN A 72 2.67 13.11 -5.22
N ARG A 73 1.75 13.98 -5.62
CA ARG A 73 0.30 13.80 -5.59
C ARG A 73 -0.30 14.61 -6.74
N GLU A 74 -0.87 13.92 -7.72
CA GLU A 74 -1.54 14.59 -8.84
C GLU A 74 -2.89 15.16 -8.39
N TYR A 75 -3.63 14.42 -7.58
CA TYR A 75 -4.85 14.83 -6.87
C TYR A 75 -5.09 13.91 -5.66
N SER A 76 -5.97 14.32 -4.75
CA SER A 76 -6.39 13.48 -3.63
C SER A 76 -7.69 12.76 -3.97
N THR A 77 -7.62 11.45 -4.19
CA THR A 77 -8.80 10.62 -4.47
C THR A 77 -9.80 10.70 -3.32
N SER A 78 -11.04 11.02 -3.65
CA SER A 78 -12.17 11.13 -2.73
C SER A 78 -13.48 10.97 -3.50
N GLU A 79 -14.62 10.84 -2.81
CA GLU A 79 -15.95 10.77 -3.45
C GLU A 79 -16.27 11.97 -4.37
N SER A 80 -15.64 13.13 -4.14
CA SER A 80 -15.79 14.33 -4.95
C SER A 80 -14.67 14.57 -5.97
N CYS A 81 -13.60 13.76 -5.92
CA CYS A 81 -12.45 13.89 -6.81
C CYS A 81 -11.85 12.49 -7.06
N HIS A 82 -12.25 11.86 -8.16
CA HIS A 82 -11.75 10.54 -8.57
C HIS A 82 -11.74 10.45 -10.10
N ASN A 83 -10.97 9.52 -10.64
CA ASN A 83 -10.83 9.35 -12.08
C ASN A 83 -10.64 7.87 -12.44
N ILE A 84 -10.85 7.55 -13.72
CA ILE A 84 -10.56 6.23 -14.24
C ILE A 84 -9.04 6.06 -14.38
N THR A 85 -8.52 5.03 -13.74
CA THR A 85 -7.10 4.64 -13.80
C THR A 85 -6.68 4.43 -15.26
N GLN A 86 -5.63 5.13 -15.68
CA GLN A 86 -5.09 5.01 -17.03
C GLN A 86 -4.02 3.92 -17.11
N VAL A 87 -3.82 3.37 -18.33
CA VAL A 87 -2.69 2.48 -18.59
C VAL A 87 -1.38 3.21 -18.31
N ASN A 88 -0.47 2.56 -17.60
CA ASN A 88 0.84 3.08 -17.17
C ASN A 88 0.78 4.28 -16.21
N GLN A 89 -0.36 4.50 -15.56
CA GLN A 89 -0.46 5.49 -14.50
C GLN A 89 0.26 5.02 -13.23
N CYS A 90 1.04 5.90 -12.63
CA CYS A 90 1.75 5.63 -11.39
C CYS A 90 0.88 5.94 -10.17
N TYR A 91 0.95 5.07 -9.18
CA TYR A 91 0.30 5.20 -7.89
C TYR A 91 1.28 4.92 -6.76
N CYS A 92 0.96 5.43 -5.57
CA CYS A 92 1.62 5.07 -4.33
C CYS A 92 0.58 5.08 -3.22
N TYR A 93 0.37 3.93 -2.59
CA TYR A 93 -0.42 3.85 -1.36
C TYR A 93 0.50 3.78 -0.15
N ASN A 94 0.02 4.29 0.98
CA ASN A 94 0.84 4.42 2.18
C ASN A 94 0.08 4.12 3.48
N PRO A 95 -0.68 3.01 3.54
CA PRO A 95 -1.43 2.68 4.74
C PRO A 95 -0.56 2.56 5.97
N VAL A 96 -1.13 3.01 7.10
CA VAL A 96 -0.54 2.91 8.42
C VAL A 96 -1.38 2.00 9.31
N ALA A 97 -0.74 1.34 10.25
CA ALA A 97 -1.39 0.68 11.38
C ALA A 97 -0.61 1.06 12.65
N PRO A 98 -1.05 0.71 13.87
CA PRO A 98 -0.37 1.16 15.07
C PRO A 98 1.14 0.94 15.07
N GLY A 99 1.92 2.03 15.03
CA GLY A 99 3.38 2.02 15.05
C GLY A 99 4.09 1.62 13.75
N VAL A 100 3.38 1.38 12.66
CA VAL A 100 3.94 0.89 11.40
C VAL A 100 3.35 1.57 10.17
N LYS A 101 4.06 1.47 9.04
CA LYS A 101 3.62 1.95 7.74
C LYS A 101 4.12 1.03 6.63
N SER A 102 3.30 0.80 5.61
CA SER A 102 3.68 0.16 4.36
C SER A 102 3.50 1.16 3.21
N GLU A 103 4.51 1.30 2.34
CA GLU A 103 4.45 2.27 1.25
C GLU A 103 5.40 1.89 0.12
N ASP A 104 4.85 1.67 -1.06
CA ASP A 104 5.59 1.48 -2.30
C ASP A 104 4.87 2.09 -3.50
N ALA A 105 5.66 2.51 -4.49
CA ALA A 105 5.14 2.99 -5.76
C ALA A 105 5.03 1.85 -6.78
N PHE A 106 3.97 1.91 -7.59
CA PHE A 106 3.73 0.97 -8.68
C PHE A 106 3.10 1.65 -9.88
N ILE A 107 3.14 0.97 -11.02
CA ILE A 107 2.50 1.39 -12.26
C ILE A 107 1.35 0.43 -12.54
N ALA A 108 0.16 0.97 -12.78
CA ALA A 108 -1.01 0.20 -13.20
C ALA A 108 -0.85 -0.22 -14.67
N THR A 109 -0.65 -1.51 -14.92
CA THR A 109 -0.52 -2.05 -16.28
C THR A 109 -1.63 -3.07 -16.59
N PRO A 110 -1.93 -3.35 -17.87
CA PRO A 110 -2.89 -4.38 -18.23
C PRO A 110 -2.56 -5.78 -17.71
N ASP A 111 -1.26 -6.06 -17.50
CA ASP A 111 -0.76 -7.36 -16.99
C ASP A 111 -0.68 -7.43 -15.48
N GLY A 112 -1.16 -6.39 -14.77
CA GLY A 112 -1.12 -6.26 -13.32
C GLY A 112 -0.18 -5.16 -12.83
N PRO A 113 -0.02 -5.00 -11.51
CA PRO A 113 0.79 -3.92 -10.93
C PRO A 113 2.29 -4.16 -11.15
N LEU A 114 2.97 -3.20 -11.77
CA LEU A 114 4.42 -3.19 -11.89
C LEU A 114 5.02 -2.41 -10.72
N MET A 115 5.53 -3.13 -9.72
CA MET A 115 6.21 -2.52 -8.57
C MET A 115 7.53 -1.86 -9.00
N VAL A 116 7.69 -0.56 -8.78
CA VAL A 116 8.90 0.20 -9.18
C VAL A 116 9.87 0.43 -8.02
N THR A 117 9.40 0.43 -6.79
CA THR A 117 10.24 0.61 -5.58
C THR A 117 10.57 -0.75 -4.93
N LYS A 118 11.08 -1.70 -5.70
CA LYS A 118 11.36 -3.06 -5.22
C LYS A 118 12.43 -3.08 -4.12
N PRO A 119 12.24 -3.92 -3.07
CA PRO A 119 13.27 -4.14 -2.06
C PRO A 119 14.45 -4.90 -2.69
N LYS A 120 15.65 -4.31 -2.66
CA LYS A 120 16.89 -4.96 -3.17
C LYS A 120 17.51 -5.86 -2.10
N SER A 121 18.02 -5.25 -1.04
CA SER A 121 18.71 -5.91 0.08
C SER A 121 17.89 -5.99 1.37
N TYR A 122 16.72 -5.42 1.41
CA TYR A 122 15.81 -5.53 2.55
C TYR A 122 15.25 -6.95 2.69
N PRO A 123 14.92 -7.39 3.91
CA PRO A 123 14.12 -8.59 4.11
C PRO A 123 12.86 -8.55 3.26
N LYS A 124 12.41 -9.68 2.79
CA LYS A 124 11.25 -9.76 1.90
C LYS A 124 10.14 -10.56 2.53
N ILE A 125 8.92 -10.08 2.38
CA ILE A 125 7.70 -10.83 2.60
C ILE A 125 7.03 -11.10 1.26
N VAL A 126 6.48 -12.29 1.10
CA VAL A 126 5.78 -12.70 -0.13
C VAL A 126 4.35 -13.02 0.23
N LYS A 127 3.42 -12.38 -0.46
CA LYS A 127 1.97 -12.65 -0.37
C LYS A 127 1.39 -12.85 -1.75
N GLU A 128 0.30 -13.56 -1.82
CA GLU A 128 -0.50 -13.73 -3.04
C GLU A 128 -1.91 -13.22 -2.80
N ILE A 129 -2.36 -12.30 -3.63
CA ILE A 129 -3.70 -11.69 -3.58
C ILE A 129 -4.35 -11.88 -4.95
N ASN A 130 -5.43 -12.65 -5.01
CA ASN A 130 -6.18 -12.91 -6.24
C ASN A 130 -5.29 -13.35 -7.43
N GLY A 131 -4.30 -14.22 -7.16
CA GLY A 131 -3.35 -14.70 -8.17
C GLY A 131 -2.21 -13.74 -8.50
N VAL A 132 -2.16 -12.56 -7.89
CA VAL A 132 -1.03 -11.61 -8.02
C VAL A 132 -0.04 -11.85 -6.90
N ARG A 133 1.20 -12.16 -7.26
CA ARG A 133 2.28 -12.34 -6.30
C ARG A 133 2.95 -10.99 -5.98
N PHE A 134 2.92 -10.64 -4.71
CA PHE A 134 3.59 -9.46 -4.16
C PHE A 134 4.87 -9.86 -3.43
N GLU A 135 6.00 -9.26 -3.81
CA GLU A 135 7.25 -9.33 -3.09
C GLU A 135 7.51 -7.94 -2.48
N ARG A 136 7.32 -7.84 -1.17
CA ARG A 136 7.31 -6.56 -0.46
C ARG A 136 8.49 -6.48 0.53
N PRO A 137 8.91 -5.25 0.89
CA PRO A 137 9.92 -5.10 1.95
C PRO A 137 9.36 -5.58 3.29
N GLY A 138 10.13 -6.41 3.97
CA GLY A 138 9.89 -6.82 5.33
C GLY A 138 10.41 -5.79 6.35
N LEU A 139 10.28 -6.11 7.64
CA LEU A 139 10.90 -5.35 8.72
C LEU A 139 12.39 -5.72 8.81
N LEU A 140 13.28 -4.72 8.70
CA LEU A 140 14.69 -4.92 8.97
C LEU A 140 14.92 -4.88 10.48
N VAL A 141 15.41 -5.99 11.04
CA VAL A 141 15.77 -6.09 12.46
C VAL A 141 17.27 -5.97 12.59
N ILE A 142 17.73 -5.12 13.49
CA ILE A 142 19.15 -4.91 13.84
C ILE A 142 19.33 -5.21 15.32
N ASP A 143 20.19 -6.17 15.64
CA ASP A 143 20.55 -6.56 17.01
C ASP A 143 21.44 -5.54 17.70
#